data_c235c79fe19425eba3def7d5c6e85310
#
_entry.id   c235c79fe19425eba3def7d5c6e85310
#
_cell.length_a   1.000
_cell.length_b   1.000
_cell.length_c   1.000
_cell.angle_alpha   90.00
_cell.angle_beta   90.00
_cell.angle_gamma   90.00
#
_symmetry.space_group_name_H-M   'P 1'
#
loop_
_entity.id
_entity.type
_entity.pdbx_description
1 polymer ?
#
loop_
_entity_poly.entity_id
_entity_poly.type
_entity_poly.pdbx_seq_one_letter_code
_entity_poly.pdbx_strand_id
1 'polypeptide(L)'
;MSILRSYINKNNTITSNSYVNTGRNPVIELNFGASDYIVPNYGFTRCIFDLGLDLLLENIQSGVISTGCTTGMTHTLKMTNTSSFDNELLNTFMSNSRRRATSFDLILFRIPNVSGSTGEPQEWDEGVGYDYNDFNLAKNSAQGGQSPLTYVDPRSFSTRPSNWYQMTTLDNWSQQGLYSNTNSGNVNYSGLTIVATQHFELGNEDVEMDMTNEINSIIDGTLTGVTGWGLAYVPQLERITGLTDSYSVAFFSRHTQTFYQPFLLTNYDDLIQDDRNKFLKNQTNKLYLYVYQNGNPVNLDDNPTVKIEDANGNVVSSMSSLTTCLRTRGVYEVVVPNSFTGSPTPCMYYDVWENLVINGQPIANITNQFILQQYSAGIQIGTSSREPEKFGFDFYGILQNEKILNSDIRKVGVTIKKAYTGQVPLENISAFYRVYVKEGTTEVQVQDWTPINRTPNEYYFIFDMRDKIPNQYFVDIQVNTSGEKDTYKRELTFEIVNKK
;
A
#
# COMPACT_ATOMS: atom_id res chain seq x y z
N MET A 1 12.44 2.67 -5.46
CA MET A 1 11.01 2.81 -5.08
C MET A 1 10.97 3.29 -3.66
N SER A 2 10.41 4.45 -3.44
CA SER A 2 10.27 5.08 -2.13
C SER A 2 8.85 4.95 -1.60
N ILE A 3 8.73 5.17 -0.30
CA ILE A 3 7.49 4.99 0.45
C ILE A 3 7.18 6.28 1.20
N LEU A 4 5.96 6.77 1.05
CA LEU A 4 5.42 7.84 1.89
C LEU A 4 4.24 7.27 2.70
N ARG A 5 4.15 7.65 3.98
CA ARG A 5 3.01 7.32 4.84
C ARG A 5 2.25 8.58 5.17
N SER A 6 0.99 8.63 4.77
CA SER A 6 0.05 9.67 5.14
C SER A 6 -0.88 9.12 6.22
N TYR A 7 -0.74 9.62 7.44
CA TYR A 7 -1.55 9.15 8.57
C TYR A 7 -2.95 9.75 8.55
N ILE A 8 -3.89 9.07 9.18
CA ILE A 8 -5.27 9.54 9.33
C ILE A 8 -5.29 10.83 10.17
N ASN A 9 -5.93 11.88 9.66
CA ASN A 9 -6.07 13.17 10.34
C ASN A 9 -7.16 13.14 11.39
N LYS A 10 -8.29 12.52 11.08
CA LYS A 10 -9.45 12.38 11.98
C LYS A 10 -10.14 11.04 11.71
N ASN A 11 -10.74 10.48 12.74
CA ASN A 11 -11.55 9.29 12.65
C ASN A 11 -12.75 9.34 13.59
N ASN A 12 -13.76 8.57 13.29
CA ASN A 12 -14.88 8.32 14.17
C ASN A 12 -15.49 6.94 13.89
N THR A 13 -16.10 6.34 14.89
CA THR A 13 -16.98 5.19 14.70
C THR A 13 -18.38 5.60 15.11
N ILE A 14 -19.30 5.50 14.16
CA ILE A 14 -20.72 5.85 14.34
C ILE A 14 -21.55 4.59 14.49
N THR A 15 -22.52 4.65 15.39
CA THR A 15 -23.41 3.52 15.70
C THR A 15 -24.76 3.71 15.07
N SER A 16 -25.31 2.66 14.44
CA SER A 16 -26.60 2.71 13.77
C SER A 16 -27.71 3.24 14.69
N ASN A 17 -28.48 4.19 14.17
CA ASN A 17 -29.60 4.85 14.83
C ASN A 17 -29.27 5.44 16.23
N SER A 18 -28.06 5.93 16.41
CA SER A 18 -27.58 6.47 17.68
C SER A 18 -26.79 7.78 17.50
N TYR A 19 -26.78 8.61 18.56
CA TYR A 19 -25.91 9.78 18.67
C TYR A 19 -24.53 9.44 19.25
N VAL A 20 -24.31 8.17 19.58
CA VAL A 20 -23.04 7.68 20.12
C VAL A 20 -21.98 7.63 19.03
N ASN A 21 -20.78 8.02 19.39
CA ASN A 21 -19.58 7.91 18.61
C ASN A 21 -18.39 7.51 19.50
N THR A 22 -17.33 6.98 18.91
CA THR A 22 -16.12 6.58 19.62
C THR A 22 -14.86 7.12 18.95
N GLY A 23 -14.92 8.35 18.48
CA GLY A 23 -13.82 8.99 17.72
C GLY A 23 -12.49 9.03 18.44
N ARG A 24 -12.46 9.15 19.78
CA ARG A 24 -11.24 9.16 20.60
C ARG A 24 -10.84 7.81 21.19
N ASN A 25 -11.58 6.76 20.87
CA ASN A 25 -11.18 5.42 21.28
C ASN A 25 -9.85 5.03 20.58
N PRO A 26 -8.87 4.45 21.29
CA PRO A 26 -7.65 3.93 20.68
C PRO A 26 -7.89 2.80 19.69
N VAL A 27 -9.11 2.28 19.61
CA VAL A 27 -9.54 1.17 18.75
C VAL A 27 -10.77 1.58 17.93
N ILE A 28 -10.72 1.30 16.63
CA ILE A 28 -11.87 1.31 15.74
C ILE A 28 -12.52 -0.05 15.84
N GLU A 29 -13.79 -0.10 16.20
CA GLU A 29 -14.51 -1.34 16.32
C GLU A 29 -15.71 -1.39 15.39
N LEU A 30 -15.71 -2.36 14.48
CA LEU A 30 -16.82 -2.64 13.59
C LEU A 30 -17.61 -3.84 14.10
N ASN A 31 -18.91 -3.65 14.27
CA ASN A 31 -19.82 -4.65 14.82
C ASN A 31 -21.01 -4.87 13.89
N PHE A 32 -21.58 -6.07 13.93
CA PHE A 32 -22.90 -6.39 13.42
C PHE A 32 -23.56 -7.51 14.27
N GLY A 33 -24.89 -7.60 14.20
CA GLY A 33 -25.66 -8.62 14.89
C GLY A 33 -26.43 -8.12 16.12
N ALA A 34 -26.76 -9.02 17.05
CA ALA A 34 -27.45 -8.66 18.28
C ALA A 34 -26.51 -7.90 19.22
N SER A 35 -26.98 -6.83 19.81
CA SER A 35 -26.21 -6.06 20.75
C SER A 35 -26.97 -5.85 22.04
N ASP A 36 -26.52 -6.48 23.12
CA ASP A 36 -26.98 -6.20 24.47
C ASP A 36 -26.39 -4.92 25.06
N TYR A 37 -25.30 -4.45 24.47
CA TYR A 37 -24.54 -3.28 24.94
C TYR A 37 -24.88 -1.99 24.20
N ILE A 38 -25.24 -2.10 22.94
CA ILE A 38 -25.59 -0.94 22.11
C ILE A 38 -27.08 -1.03 21.87
N VAL A 39 -27.90 -0.17 22.40
CA VAL A 39 -29.35 -0.06 22.25
C VAL A 39 -30.07 -1.33 21.71
N PRO A 40 -31.03 -1.92 22.40
CA PRO A 40 -31.80 -3.06 21.92
C PRO A 40 -32.31 -2.80 20.50
N ASN A 41 -32.00 -3.67 19.55
CA ASN A 41 -32.36 -3.63 18.14
C ASN A 41 -31.47 -2.84 17.15
N TYR A 42 -30.26 -2.39 17.56
CA TYR A 42 -29.37 -1.68 16.65
C TYR A 42 -27.98 -2.30 16.66
N GLY A 43 -27.65 -2.98 15.59
CA GLY A 43 -26.63 -3.99 15.58
C GLY A 43 -25.41 -3.73 14.74
N PHE A 44 -25.11 -2.52 14.23
CA PHE A 44 -23.90 -2.33 13.46
C PHE A 44 -23.27 -0.95 13.64
N THR A 45 -21.99 -0.90 13.37
CA THR A 45 -21.18 0.33 13.40
C THR A 45 -20.48 0.53 12.07
N ARG A 46 -20.16 1.79 11.76
CA ARG A 46 -19.36 2.19 10.60
C ARG A 46 -18.23 3.10 11.08
N CYS A 47 -17.04 2.86 10.61
CA CYS A 47 -15.94 3.79 10.80
C CYS A 47 -15.94 4.83 9.69
N ILE A 48 -15.65 6.07 10.02
CA ILE A 48 -15.35 7.14 9.07
C ILE A 48 -13.99 7.73 9.42
N PHE A 49 -13.22 8.12 8.41
CA PHE A 49 -11.90 8.69 8.60
C PHE A 49 -11.51 9.62 7.44
N ASP A 50 -10.58 10.49 7.72
CA ASP A 50 -9.95 11.35 6.75
C ASP A 50 -8.45 11.09 6.71
N LEU A 51 -7.87 11.08 5.51
CA LEU A 51 -6.46 10.86 5.28
C LEU A 51 -5.73 12.20 5.21
N GLY A 52 -4.60 12.29 5.90
CA GLY A 52 -3.72 13.46 5.82
C GLY A 52 -2.97 13.50 4.49
N LEU A 53 -3.64 13.89 3.42
CA LEU A 53 -3.04 13.94 2.08
C LEU A 53 -2.18 15.18 1.82
N ASP A 54 -2.21 16.18 2.72
CA ASP A 54 -1.52 17.46 2.53
C ASP A 54 -0.04 17.27 2.21
N LEU A 55 0.66 16.44 2.97
CA LEU A 55 2.08 16.17 2.77
C LEU A 55 2.35 15.50 1.40
N LEU A 56 1.47 14.59 0.95
CA LEU A 56 1.57 13.96 -0.35
C LEU A 56 1.39 15.00 -1.47
N LEU A 57 0.35 15.82 -1.35
CA LEU A 57 0.03 16.84 -2.35
C LEU A 57 1.11 17.94 -2.41
N GLU A 58 1.65 18.37 -1.27
CA GLU A 58 2.78 19.31 -1.21
C GLU A 58 4.03 18.74 -1.89
N ASN A 59 4.36 17.47 -1.64
CA ASN A 59 5.51 16.82 -2.28
C ASN A 59 5.31 16.66 -3.80
N ILE A 60 4.10 16.44 -4.25
CA ILE A 60 3.77 16.40 -5.68
C ILE A 60 3.86 17.80 -6.27
N GLN A 61 3.24 18.80 -5.64
CA GLN A 61 3.23 20.19 -6.12
C GLN A 61 4.64 20.80 -6.15
N SER A 62 5.48 20.48 -5.18
CA SER A 62 6.87 20.91 -5.14
C SER A 62 7.78 20.13 -6.10
N GLY A 63 7.26 19.10 -6.76
CA GLY A 63 8.00 18.23 -7.66
C GLY A 63 8.99 17.26 -6.97
N VAL A 64 8.87 17.07 -5.65
CA VAL A 64 9.64 16.04 -4.93
C VAL A 64 9.16 14.64 -5.33
N ILE A 65 7.85 14.49 -5.49
CA ILE A 65 7.23 13.28 -6.04
C ILE A 65 6.69 13.59 -7.42
N SER A 66 7.15 12.86 -8.43
CA SER A 66 6.68 13.02 -9.81
C SER A 66 5.45 12.19 -10.10
N THR A 67 4.46 12.80 -10.73
CA THR A 67 3.26 12.13 -11.23
C THR A 67 3.36 11.74 -12.70
N GLY A 68 4.34 12.24 -13.44
CA GLY A 68 4.32 12.33 -14.90
C GLY A 68 5.17 11.31 -15.67
N CYS A 69 6.10 10.61 -15.02
CA CYS A 69 7.13 9.93 -15.78
C CYS A 69 6.95 8.46 -16.02
N THR A 70 6.21 7.75 -15.26
CA THR A 70 5.95 6.32 -15.49
C THR A 70 5.21 5.66 -14.34
N THR A 71 4.62 4.49 -14.66
CA THR A 71 4.09 3.49 -13.74
C THR A 71 3.62 4.07 -12.41
N GLY A 72 2.37 4.38 -12.40
CA GLY A 72 1.66 5.12 -11.39
C GLY A 72 2.04 4.78 -9.97
N MET A 73 1.99 5.79 -9.14
CA MET A 73 1.99 5.61 -7.70
C MET A 73 0.91 4.60 -7.33
N THR A 74 1.20 3.76 -6.37
CA THR A 74 0.20 2.89 -5.77
C THR A 74 -0.09 3.35 -4.35
N HIS A 75 -1.34 3.29 -3.98
CA HIS A 75 -1.83 3.78 -2.72
C HIS A 75 -2.63 2.68 -2.01
N THR A 76 -2.19 2.27 -0.85
CA THR A 76 -2.82 1.20 -0.08
C THR A 76 -3.18 1.69 1.31
N LEU A 77 -4.45 1.58 1.69
CA LEU A 77 -4.87 1.81 3.08
C LEU A 77 -4.38 0.67 3.95
N LYS A 78 -3.75 1.02 5.07
CA LYS A 78 -3.24 0.08 6.06
C LYS A 78 -3.84 0.37 7.43
N MET A 79 -4.50 -0.65 8.03
CA MET A 79 -4.95 -0.60 9.42
C MET A 79 -4.60 -1.92 10.09
N THR A 80 -3.92 -1.86 11.21
CA THR A 80 -3.50 -3.06 11.94
C THR A 80 -4.63 -3.57 12.83
N ASN A 81 -4.91 -4.86 12.73
CA ASN A 81 -5.92 -5.53 13.52
C ASN A 81 -5.46 -5.69 14.99
N THR A 82 -6.35 -5.41 15.93
CA THR A 82 -6.05 -5.51 17.38
C THR A 82 -6.08 -6.94 17.90
N SER A 83 -6.77 -7.85 17.21
CA SER A 83 -6.95 -9.24 17.65
C SER A 83 -5.73 -10.13 17.39
N SER A 84 -4.66 -9.58 16.81
CA SER A 84 -3.34 -10.24 16.77
C SER A 84 -2.75 -10.50 18.15
N PHE A 85 -3.25 -9.79 19.16
CA PHE A 85 -2.95 -10.07 20.56
C PHE A 85 -4.07 -10.94 21.10
N ASP A 86 -3.78 -12.19 21.40
CA ASP A 86 -4.69 -13.24 21.92
C ASP A 86 -5.80 -12.69 22.84
N ASN A 87 -6.97 -12.48 22.28
CA ASN A 87 -8.15 -12.01 23.01
C ASN A 87 -8.95 -13.14 23.67
N GLU A 88 -8.42 -14.35 23.77
CA GLU A 88 -9.09 -15.41 24.53
C GLU A 88 -9.33 -15.02 26.00
N LEU A 89 -8.44 -14.21 26.57
CA LEU A 89 -8.61 -13.70 27.94
C LEU A 89 -9.74 -12.65 28.06
N LEU A 90 -9.94 -11.79 27.06
CA LEU A 90 -11.03 -10.80 27.08
C LEU A 90 -12.40 -11.45 26.86
N ASN A 91 -12.50 -12.49 26.06
CA ASN A 91 -13.71 -13.26 25.86
C ASN A 91 -14.16 -14.02 27.12
N THR A 92 -13.27 -14.27 28.07
CA THR A 92 -13.60 -14.95 29.34
C THR A 92 -14.16 -13.98 30.38
N PHE A 93 -13.89 -12.68 30.28
CA PHE A 93 -14.34 -11.66 31.25
C PHE A 93 -15.52 -10.81 30.76
N MET A 94 -15.79 -10.77 29.47
CA MET A 94 -16.93 -10.06 28.89
C MET A 94 -18.07 -11.06 28.68
N SER A 95 -19.17 -10.87 29.40
CA SER A 95 -20.33 -11.74 29.35
C SER A 95 -20.87 -11.93 27.92
N ASN A 96 -20.70 -13.09 27.42
CA ASN A 96 -21.61 -13.96 26.65
C ASN A 96 -22.06 -13.59 25.22
N SER A 97 -21.88 -12.40 24.66
CA SER A 97 -22.49 -12.14 23.37
C SER A 97 -21.55 -11.60 22.29
N ARG A 98 -20.28 -11.40 22.60
CA ARG A 98 -19.34 -10.80 21.66
C ARG A 98 -18.42 -11.84 21.07
N ARG A 99 -18.51 -12.04 19.75
CA ARG A 99 -17.68 -13.00 19.01
C ARG A 99 -16.84 -12.29 17.96
N ARG A 100 -15.67 -12.85 17.67
CA ARG A 100 -14.90 -12.46 16.50
C ARG A 100 -15.73 -12.78 15.26
N ALA A 101 -15.83 -11.81 14.35
CA ALA A 101 -16.38 -12.07 13.02
C ALA A 101 -15.37 -12.90 12.21
N THR A 102 -15.86 -13.86 11.44
CA THR A 102 -15.07 -14.71 10.54
C THR A 102 -15.78 -14.83 9.21
N SER A 103 -15.01 -15.01 8.13
CA SER A 103 -15.50 -15.17 6.76
C SER A 103 -16.51 -14.08 6.36
N PHE A 104 -16.01 -12.85 6.28
CA PHE A 104 -16.81 -11.66 5.97
C PHE A 104 -16.04 -10.70 5.05
N ASP A 105 -16.78 -9.79 4.43
CA ASP A 105 -16.21 -8.72 3.62
C ASP A 105 -16.38 -7.37 4.31
N LEU A 106 -15.34 -6.55 4.27
CA LEU A 106 -15.40 -5.13 4.56
C LEU A 106 -15.33 -4.34 3.26
N ILE A 107 -16.11 -3.27 3.20
CA ILE A 107 -16.09 -2.29 2.12
C ILE A 107 -15.45 -1.00 2.59
N LEU A 108 -14.58 -0.46 1.76
CA LEU A 108 -14.09 0.91 1.82
C LEU A 108 -14.95 1.75 0.88
N PHE A 109 -15.57 2.79 1.39
CA PHE A 109 -16.45 3.65 0.61
C PHE A 109 -16.08 5.12 0.79
N ARG A 110 -16.42 5.94 -0.21
CA ARG A 110 -16.28 7.40 -0.13
C ARG A 110 -17.45 7.99 0.66
N ILE A 111 -17.17 8.91 1.57
CA ILE A 111 -18.22 9.68 2.25
C ILE A 111 -18.96 10.53 1.21
N PRO A 112 -20.31 10.45 1.12
CA PRO A 112 -21.07 11.28 0.20
C PRO A 112 -20.86 12.76 0.48
N ASN A 113 -20.54 13.53 -0.56
CA ASN A 113 -20.40 14.97 -0.44
C ASN A 113 -21.71 15.61 -0.02
N VAL A 114 -21.65 16.44 1.01
CA VAL A 114 -22.70 17.37 1.39
C VAL A 114 -22.24 18.76 1.01
N SER A 115 -22.97 19.42 0.12
CA SER A 115 -22.68 20.82 -0.17
C SER A 115 -23.24 21.67 0.96
N GLY A 116 -22.39 22.47 1.59
CA GLY A 116 -22.79 23.50 2.52
C GLY A 116 -23.65 24.59 1.84
N SER A 117 -24.12 25.56 2.60
CA SER A 117 -24.89 26.70 2.12
C SER A 117 -24.13 27.58 1.11
N THR A 118 -22.80 27.42 1.05
CA THR A 118 -21.90 28.11 0.12
C THR A 118 -21.60 27.32 -1.15
N GLY A 119 -22.10 26.09 -1.27
CA GLY A 119 -21.81 25.19 -2.39
C GLY A 119 -20.48 24.42 -2.26
N GLU A 120 -19.67 24.75 -1.25
CA GLU A 120 -18.42 24.02 -0.98
C GLU A 120 -18.71 22.72 -0.23
N PRO A 121 -17.85 21.68 -0.40
CA PRO A 121 -17.92 20.46 0.37
C PRO A 121 -17.81 20.77 1.87
N GLN A 122 -18.71 20.19 2.64
CA GLN A 122 -18.74 20.43 4.07
C GLN A 122 -17.98 19.34 4.81
N GLU A 123 -17.05 19.77 5.66
CA GLU A 123 -16.27 18.90 6.53
C GLU A 123 -17.11 18.35 7.67
N TRP A 124 -16.82 17.15 8.09
CA TRP A 124 -17.43 16.54 9.27
C TRP A 124 -16.53 16.67 10.51
N ASP A 125 -17.15 16.68 11.68
CA ASP A 125 -16.43 16.80 12.95
C ASP A 125 -15.94 15.42 13.43
N GLU A 126 -14.72 15.38 13.99
CA GLU A 126 -14.22 14.16 14.65
C GLU A 126 -15.06 13.82 15.89
N GLY A 127 -15.29 12.55 16.13
CA GLY A 127 -15.93 12.06 17.34
C GLY A 127 -15.11 12.33 18.60
N VAL A 128 -15.76 12.65 19.71
CA VAL A 128 -15.09 12.91 20.99
C VAL A 128 -15.34 11.85 22.05
N GLY A 129 -16.17 10.84 21.76
CA GLY A 129 -16.44 9.72 22.64
C GLY A 129 -15.25 8.76 22.76
N TYR A 130 -15.06 8.22 23.97
CA TYR A 130 -13.96 7.28 24.26
C TYR A 130 -14.40 5.83 24.25
N ASP A 131 -15.64 5.53 24.64
CA ASP A 131 -16.11 4.17 24.84
C ASP A 131 -17.63 4.09 24.65
N TYR A 132 -18.10 2.91 24.26
CA TYR A 132 -19.52 2.55 24.27
C TYR A 132 -20.14 2.62 25.66
N ASN A 133 -19.36 2.54 26.72
CA ASN A 133 -19.79 2.70 28.10
C ASN A 133 -20.32 4.12 28.40
N ASP A 134 -19.82 5.13 27.73
CA ASP A 134 -20.32 6.51 27.83
C ASP A 134 -21.80 6.57 27.44
N PHE A 135 -22.23 5.70 26.54
CA PHE A 135 -23.60 5.56 26.12
C PHE A 135 -24.50 4.91 27.18
N ASN A 136 -24.01 3.90 27.89
CA ASN A 136 -24.80 3.27 28.95
C ASN A 136 -25.05 4.25 30.11
N LEU A 137 -24.12 5.13 30.38
CA LEU A 137 -24.30 6.22 31.33
C LEU A 137 -25.38 7.21 30.84
N ALA A 138 -25.37 7.57 29.56
CA ALA A 138 -26.37 8.40 28.93
C ALA A 138 -27.76 7.78 28.95
N LYS A 139 -27.87 6.49 28.66
CA LYS A 139 -29.12 5.74 28.67
C LYS A 139 -29.73 5.64 30.07
N ASN A 140 -28.90 5.40 31.07
CA ASN A 140 -29.37 5.33 32.46
C ASN A 140 -29.89 6.66 32.99
N SER A 141 -29.38 7.78 32.49
CA SER A 141 -29.85 9.10 32.85
C SER A 141 -31.20 9.47 32.23
N ALA A 142 -31.48 9.01 31.01
CA ALA A 142 -32.75 9.22 30.35
C ALA A 142 -33.92 8.44 31.01
N GLN A 143 -33.64 7.49 31.88
CA GLN A 143 -34.65 6.73 32.63
C GLN A 143 -34.96 7.29 34.03
N GLY A 144 -34.64 8.55 34.32
CA GLY A 144 -35.08 9.24 35.52
C GLY A 144 -34.29 8.94 36.81
N GLY A 145 -33.14 8.25 36.69
CA GLY A 145 -32.16 8.15 37.75
C GLY A 145 -31.29 9.43 37.84
N GLN A 146 -30.69 9.68 38.97
CA GLN A 146 -29.70 10.76 39.09
C GLN A 146 -28.64 10.56 38.02
N SER A 147 -28.60 11.50 37.11
CA SER A 147 -27.80 11.45 35.93
C SER A 147 -26.30 11.36 36.24
N PRO A 148 -25.60 10.27 35.97
CA PRO A 148 -24.15 10.28 35.92
C PRO A 148 -23.61 11.18 34.81
N LEU A 149 -24.48 11.64 33.89
CA LEU A 149 -24.17 12.54 32.77
C LEU A 149 -23.64 13.92 33.20
N THR A 150 -23.85 14.30 34.44
CA THR A 150 -23.15 15.48 34.95
C THR A 150 -21.65 15.26 35.06
N TYR A 151 -21.20 14.01 34.90
CA TYR A 151 -19.79 13.63 34.90
C TYR A 151 -19.25 13.21 33.55
N VAL A 152 -20.10 12.78 32.59
CA VAL A 152 -19.68 12.64 31.21
C VAL A 152 -19.41 14.07 30.72
N ASP A 153 -18.19 14.31 30.33
CA ASP A 153 -17.74 15.60 29.85
C ASP A 153 -18.86 16.29 29.03
N PRO A 154 -19.46 17.36 29.53
CA PRO A 154 -20.54 18.06 28.81
C PRO A 154 -20.12 18.42 27.39
N ARG A 155 -18.78 18.49 27.12
CA ARG A 155 -18.22 18.68 25.80
C ARG A 155 -18.51 17.53 24.84
N SER A 156 -18.65 16.31 25.30
CA SER A 156 -19.00 15.17 24.42
C SER A 156 -20.42 15.27 23.86
N PHE A 157 -21.31 15.99 24.55
CA PHE A 157 -22.69 16.23 24.10
C PHE A 157 -22.93 17.66 23.62
N SER A 158 -22.19 18.63 24.12
CA SER A 158 -22.37 20.04 23.76
C SER A 158 -21.81 20.39 22.38
N THR A 159 -20.80 19.65 21.93
CA THR A 159 -20.19 19.86 20.61
C THR A 159 -20.85 19.04 19.50
N ARG A 160 -21.70 18.07 19.84
CA ARG A 160 -22.36 17.16 18.90
C ARG A 160 -21.45 16.76 17.74
N PRO A 161 -20.35 16.06 18.00
CA PRO A 161 -19.47 15.58 16.92
C PRO A 161 -20.23 14.66 16.01
N SER A 162 -19.66 14.28 14.88
CA SER A 162 -20.29 13.40 13.93
C SER A 162 -20.82 12.11 14.58
N ASN A 163 -22.00 11.70 14.15
CA ASN A 163 -22.71 10.52 14.63
C ASN A 163 -23.57 9.97 13.50
N TRP A 164 -24.49 9.04 13.78
CA TRP A 164 -25.35 8.45 12.76
C TRP A 164 -26.21 9.47 12.01
N TYR A 165 -26.65 10.52 12.67
CA TYR A 165 -27.59 11.51 12.12
C TYR A 165 -26.87 12.77 11.61
N GLN A 166 -25.84 13.20 12.32
CA GLN A 166 -25.19 14.49 12.13
C GLN A 166 -23.73 14.33 11.69
N MET A 167 -23.31 15.21 10.80
CA MET A 167 -21.91 15.30 10.38
C MET A 167 -21.14 16.35 11.20
N THR A 168 -21.84 17.40 11.63
CA THR A 168 -21.30 18.45 12.51
C THR A 168 -22.31 18.74 13.64
N THR A 169 -22.00 19.70 14.48
CA THR A 169 -22.93 20.21 15.50
C THR A 169 -24.21 20.80 14.90
N LEU A 170 -24.17 21.29 13.69
CA LEU A 170 -25.25 22.05 13.06
C LEU A 170 -25.88 21.31 11.88
N ASP A 171 -25.13 20.44 11.23
CA ASP A 171 -25.51 19.86 9.94
C ASP A 171 -25.71 18.35 10.02
N ASN A 172 -26.67 17.88 9.29
CA ASN A 172 -26.98 16.46 9.18
C ASN A 172 -26.30 15.86 7.94
N TRP A 173 -26.03 14.56 7.99
CA TRP A 173 -25.70 13.80 6.78
C TRP A 173 -26.84 13.91 5.77
N SER A 174 -26.52 13.95 4.48
CA SER A 174 -27.53 13.86 3.41
C SER A 174 -28.36 12.56 3.49
N GLN A 175 -27.73 11.51 3.95
CA GLN A 175 -28.33 10.23 4.28
C GLN A 175 -27.84 9.78 5.65
N GLN A 176 -28.75 9.48 6.56
CA GLN A 176 -28.41 8.96 7.90
C GLN A 176 -27.50 7.73 7.79
N GLY A 177 -26.40 7.75 8.55
CA GLY A 177 -25.39 6.71 8.49
C GLY A 177 -24.62 6.66 7.17
N LEU A 178 -24.65 7.73 6.35
CA LEU A 178 -23.90 7.94 5.10
C LEU A 178 -24.49 7.29 3.86
N TYR A 179 -25.11 6.14 3.96
CA TYR A 179 -25.82 5.46 2.87
C TYR A 179 -26.98 4.62 3.41
N SER A 180 -27.96 4.39 2.54
CA SER A 180 -29.11 3.54 2.90
C SER A 180 -28.78 2.06 2.70
N ASN A 181 -29.05 1.24 3.70
CA ASN A 181 -28.96 -0.21 3.62
C ASN A 181 -30.32 -0.90 3.42
N THR A 182 -31.42 -0.14 3.15
CA THR A 182 -32.79 -0.64 3.17
C THR A 182 -33.32 -1.22 1.85
N ASN A 183 -32.55 -1.21 0.78
CA ASN A 183 -33.02 -1.72 -0.51
C ASN A 183 -33.14 -3.24 -0.53
N SER A 184 -34.39 -3.71 -0.55
CA SER A 184 -34.74 -5.10 -0.78
C SER A 184 -34.57 -5.43 -2.27
N GLY A 185 -33.50 -6.12 -2.62
CA GLY A 185 -33.44 -6.89 -3.87
C GLY A 185 -32.49 -6.45 -4.97
N ASN A 186 -31.92 -5.26 -4.97
CA ASN A 186 -30.88 -4.85 -5.93
C ASN A 186 -29.71 -4.14 -5.25
N VAL A 187 -28.51 -4.42 -5.75
CA VAL A 187 -27.20 -4.04 -5.20
C VAL A 187 -26.88 -2.54 -5.35
N ASN A 188 -27.84 -1.70 -5.68
CA ASN A 188 -27.65 -0.25 -5.80
C ASN A 188 -28.00 0.42 -4.47
N TYR A 189 -26.99 0.50 -3.60
CA TYR A 189 -27.07 1.30 -2.38
C TYR A 189 -27.04 2.78 -2.77
N SER A 190 -28.15 3.46 -2.59
CA SER A 190 -28.24 4.89 -2.90
C SER A 190 -27.23 5.68 -2.07
N GLY A 191 -26.36 6.42 -2.74
CA GLY A 191 -25.34 7.26 -2.13
C GLY A 191 -24.03 6.53 -1.78
N LEU A 192 -23.91 5.21 -2.02
CA LEU A 192 -22.70 4.45 -1.72
C LEU A 192 -21.76 4.38 -2.94
N THR A 193 -20.57 4.90 -2.81
CA THR A 193 -19.46 4.71 -3.76
C THR A 193 -18.43 3.82 -3.11
N ILE A 194 -18.35 2.56 -3.51
CA ILE A 194 -17.36 1.59 -3.02
C ILE A 194 -16.03 1.85 -3.75
N VAL A 195 -14.97 2.05 -2.97
CA VAL A 195 -13.61 2.25 -3.45
C VAL A 195 -12.87 0.91 -3.53
N ALA A 196 -12.99 0.09 -2.49
CA ALA A 196 -12.37 -1.22 -2.43
C ALA A 196 -13.19 -2.18 -1.52
N THR A 197 -12.92 -3.47 -1.67
CA THR A 197 -13.48 -4.52 -0.82
C THR A 197 -12.37 -5.49 -0.45
N GLN A 198 -12.36 -5.94 0.80
CA GLN A 198 -11.42 -6.97 1.28
C GLN A 198 -12.18 -8.05 2.03
N HIS A 199 -11.84 -9.31 1.70
CA HIS A 199 -12.33 -10.48 2.41
C HIS A 199 -11.44 -10.77 3.62
N PHE A 200 -12.08 -11.14 4.74
CA PHE A 200 -11.45 -11.54 6.00
C PHE A 200 -11.91 -12.96 6.32
N GLU A 201 -11.00 -13.92 6.29
CA GLU A 201 -11.33 -15.33 6.56
C GLU A 201 -11.37 -15.62 8.05
N LEU A 202 -10.39 -15.15 8.80
CA LEU A 202 -10.25 -15.44 10.23
C LEU A 202 -10.65 -14.25 11.13
N GLY A 203 -10.78 -13.05 10.56
CA GLY A 203 -11.09 -11.82 11.29
C GLY A 203 -9.94 -11.28 12.14
N ASN A 204 -8.73 -11.72 11.89
CA ASN A 204 -7.50 -11.23 12.51
C ASN A 204 -6.50 -10.65 11.49
N GLU A 205 -6.92 -10.55 10.24
CA GLU A 205 -6.14 -9.96 9.17
C GLU A 205 -6.12 -8.43 9.30
N ASP A 206 -5.05 -7.83 8.82
CA ASP A 206 -4.94 -6.38 8.70
C ASP A 206 -5.75 -5.87 7.48
N VAL A 207 -6.19 -4.62 7.54
CA VAL A 207 -6.75 -3.95 6.35
C VAL A 207 -5.60 -3.62 5.40
N GLU A 208 -5.72 -4.06 4.16
CA GLU A 208 -4.83 -3.79 3.05
C GLU A 208 -5.64 -3.53 1.78
N MET A 209 -6.25 -2.35 1.68
CA MET A 209 -7.15 -2.01 0.58
C MET A 209 -6.49 -1.08 -0.43
N ASP A 210 -6.59 -1.43 -1.71
CA ASP A 210 -6.07 -0.60 -2.80
C ASP A 210 -6.96 0.64 -3.00
N MET A 211 -6.36 1.81 -2.87
CA MET A 211 -6.96 3.12 -3.12
C MET A 211 -6.33 3.84 -4.32
N THR A 212 -5.56 3.14 -5.13
CA THR A 212 -4.73 3.76 -6.18
C THR A 212 -5.55 4.61 -7.14
N ASN A 213 -6.66 4.10 -7.65
CA ASN A 213 -7.50 4.86 -8.57
C ASN A 213 -8.14 6.09 -7.91
N GLU A 214 -8.58 5.94 -6.67
CA GLU A 214 -9.22 6.99 -5.89
C GLU A 214 -8.26 8.15 -5.62
N ILE A 215 -7.09 7.84 -5.10
CA ILE A 215 -6.08 8.86 -4.74
C ILE A 215 -5.47 9.51 -5.98
N ASN A 216 -5.19 8.73 -7.03
CA ASN A 216 -4.70 9.31 -8.29
C ASN A 216 -5.72 10.27 -8.90
N SER A 217 -7.03 9.98 -8.80
CA SER A 217 -8.07 10.90 -9.26
C SER A 217 -8.16 12.20 -8.45
N ILE A 218 -7.76 12.17 -7.18
CA ILE A 218 -7.61 13.39 -6.36
C ILE A 218 -6.36 14.16 -6.80
N ILE A 219 -5.26 13.46 -7.03
CA ILE A 219 -3.98 14.06 -7.44
C ILE A 219 -4.11 14.76 -8.80
N ASP A 220 -4.79 14.16 -9.75
CA ASP A 220 -4.99 14.72 -11.10
C ASP A 220 -6.16 15.73 -11.19
N GLY A 221 -6.88 15.94 -10.09
CA GLY A 221 -7.98 16.89 -9.99
C GLY A 221 -9.30 16.45 -10.64
N THR A 222 -9.40 15.20 -11.12
CA THR A 222 -10.65 14.65 -11.68
C THR A 222 -11.67 14.31 -10.58
N LEU A 223 -11.18 14.09 -9.37
CA LEU A 223 -12.00 13.88 -8.19
C LEU A 223 -11.73 14.99 -7.17
N THR A 224 -12.72 15.81 -6.90
CA THR A 224 -12.64 16.93 -5.97
C THR A 224 -13.72 16.86 -4.88
N GLY A 225 -13.51 17.59 -3.79
CA GLY A 225 -14.51 17.70 -2.72
C GLY A 225 -14.67 16.42 -1.88
N VAL A 226 -13.70 15.52 -1.87
CA VAL A 226 -13.70 14.36 -0.99
C VAL A 226 -13.40 14.81 0.43
N THR A 227 -14.31 14.53 1.36
CA THR A 227 -14.17 14.89 2.78
C THR A 227 -13.74 13.72 3.65
N GLY A 228 -13.61 12.53 3.09
CA GLY A 228 -13.14 11.33 3.77
C GLY A 228 -13.72 10.03 3.21
N TRP A 229 -13.40 8.98 3.93
CA TRP A 229 -13.80 7.61 3.59
C TRP A 229 -14.41 6.91 4.80
N GLY A 230 -15.09 5.82 4.54
CA GLY A 230 -15.62 4.96 5.58
C GLY A 230 -15.27 3.50 5.36
N LEU A 231 -15.18 2.76 6.47
CA LEU A 231 -15.01 1.32 6.50
C LEU A 231 -16.21 0.68 7.20
N ALA A 232 -16.82 -0.30 6.57
CA ALA A 232 -18.02 -0.97 7.11
C ALA A 232 -18.10 -2.41 6.63
N TYR A 233 -18.91 -3.21 7.30
CA TYR A 233 -19.32 -4.50 6.74
C TYR A 233 -20.14 -4.29 5.47
N VAL A 234 -20.15 -5.30 4.60
CA VAL A 234 -21.05 -5.28 3.45
C VAL A 234 -22.48 -5.12 3.91
N PRO A 235 -23.31 -4.32 3.22
CA PRO A 235 -24.67 -4.00 3.66
C PRO A 235 -25.60 -5.21 3.90
N GLN A 236 -25.27 -6.37 3.34
CA GLN A 236 -25.98 -7.62 3.60
C GLN A 236 -25.79 -8.09 5.05
N LEU A 237 -24.59 -7.96 5.61
CA LEU A 237 -24.29 -8.30 7.00
C LEU A 237 -24.92 -7.30 7.97
N GLU A 238 -24.90 -6.01 7.66
CA GLU A 238 -25.55 -4.98 8.46
C GLU A 238 -27.06 -5.21 8.63
N ARG A 239 -27.71 -5.90 7.67
CA ARG A 239 -29.16 -6.18 7.68
C ARG A 239 -29.54 -7.50 8.32
N ILE A 240 -28.61 -8.32 8.75
CA ILE A 240 -28.94 -9.58 9.38
C ILE A 240 -29.71 -9.30 10.67
N THR A 241 -30.86 -9.93 10.79
CA THR A 241 -31.75 -9.86 11.98
C THR A 241 -31.87 -11.24 12.62
N GLY A 242 -32.16 -11.26 13.91
CA GLY A 242 -32.38 -12.51 14.63
C GLY A 242 -31.12 -13.23 15.10
N LEU A 243 -29.95 -12.59 14.98
CA LEU A 243 -28.73 -13.09 15.62
C LEU A 243 -28.82 -12.91 17.13
N THR A 244 -28.34 -13.92 17.88
CA THR A 244 -28.24 -13.88 19.35
C THR A 244 -26.93 -13.30 19.83
N ASP A 245 -25.93 -13.29 18.97
CA ASP A 245 -24.58 -12.83 19.26
C ASP A 245 -24.23 -11.58 18.46
N SER A 246 -23.35 -10.75 18.99
CA SER A 246 -22.67 -9.66 18.27
C SER A 246 -21.36 -10.15 17.71
N TYR A 247 -21.06 -9.78 16.49
CA TYR A 247 -19.81 -10.12 15.80
C TYR A 247 -19.00 -8.85 15.59
N SER A 248 -17.69 -8.91 15.86
CA SER A 248 -16.82 -7.74 15.78
C SER A 248 -15.48 -8.04 15.13
N VAL A 249 -14.94 -7.01 14.50
CA VAL A 249 -13.53 -6.88 14.12
C VAL A 249 -13.04 -5.51 14.59
N ALA A 250 -11.80 -5.43 15.02
CA ALA A 250 -11.26 -4.20 15.58
C ALA A 250 -9.86 -3.89 15.03
N PHE A 251 -9.61 -2.60 14.78
CA PHE A 251 -8.35 -2.08 14.29
C PHE A 251 -7.85 -0.95 15.19
N PHE A 252 -6.55 -0.74 15.25
CA PHE A 252 -6.02 0.44 15.95
C PHE A 252 -6.52 1.72 15.27
N SER A 253 -6.83 2.74 16.08
CA SER A 253 -7.25 4.06 15.61
C SER A 253 -6.07 5.03 15.56
N ARG A 254 -6.32 6.28 15.08
CA ARG A 254 -5.31 7.34 15.18
C ARG A 254 -4.95 7.71 16.63
N HIS A 255 -5.84 7.45 17.56
CA HIS A 255 -5.65 7.75 19.00
C HIS A 255 -4.98 6.62 19.77
N THR A 256 -4.52 5.57 19.08
CA THR A 256 -3.71 4.53 19.70
C THR A 256 -2.42 5.14 20.27
N GLN A 257 -2.02 4.69 21.44
CA GLN A 257 -0.73 5.07 22.05
C GLN A 257 0.42 4.18 21.54
N THR A 258 0.20 3.49 20.43
CA THR A 258 1.17 2.61 19.79
C THR A 258 1.59 3.19 18.44
N PHE A 259 2.54 2.56 17.76
CA PHE A 259 2.95 2.92 16.41
C PHE A 259 2.08 2.29 15.30
N TYR A 260 0.96 1.66 15.67
CA TYR A 260 0.03 1.03 14.74
C TYR A 260 -1.07 1.95 14.23
N GLN A 261 -0.83 3.27 14.23
CA GLN A 261 -1.78 4.22 13.65
C GLN A 261 -2.09 3.86 12.19
N PRO A 262 -3.34 3.95 11.77
CA PRO A 262 -3.71 3.75 10.38
C PRO A 262 -3.08 4.79 9.45
N PHE A 263 -2.72 4.37 8.25
CA PHE A 263 -2.09 5.25 7.26
C PHE A 263 -2.38 4.79 5.83
N LEU A 264 -2.27 5.71 4.91
CA LEU A 264 -2.16 5.44 3.50
C LEU A 264 -0.68 5.22 3.16
N LEU A 265 -0.37 4.06 2.60
CA LEU A 265 0.95 3.73 2.08
C LEU A 265 1.02 4.12 0.61
N THR A 266 1.77 5.15 0.30
CA THR A 266 2.07 5.54 -1.08
C THR A 266 3.43 5.00 -1.48
N ASN A 267 3.46 4.14 -2.51
CA ASN A 267 4.69 3.73 -3.15
C ASN A 267 4.87 4.52 -4.44
N TYR A 268 6.05 5.06 -4.65
CA TYR A 268 6.39 5.79 -5.88
C TYR A 268 7.81 5.47 -6.31
N ASP A 269 8.05 5.62 -7.62
CA ASP A 269 9.36 5.39 -8.16
C ASP A 269 10.16 6.69 -8.14
N ASP A 270 11.20 6.74 -7.33
CA ASP A 270 12.16 7.83 -7.19
C ASP A 270 13.53 7.51 -7.76
N LEU A 271 13.67 6.32 -8.38
CA LEU A 271 14.95 5.90 -8.94
C LEU A 271 15.27 6.70 -10.18
N ILE A 272 16.37 7.44 -10.12
CA ILE A 272 16.98 8.12 -11.26
C ILE A 272 18.13 7.24 -11.75
N GLN A 273 17.95 6.65 -12.92
CA GLN A 273 18.98 5.82 -13.56
C GLN A 273 19.20 6.32 -14.98
N ASP A 274 20.27 7.10 -15.15
CA ASP A 274 20.69 7.61 -16.44
C ASP A 274 21.46 6.54 -17.23
N ASP A 275 20.94 6.22 -18.41
CA ASP A 275 21.51 5.18 -19.28
C ASP A 275 22.59 5.69 -20.22
N ARG A 276 23.03 6.96 -20.14
CA ARG A 276 24.08 7.51 -21.03
C ARG A 276 25.35 6.66 -21.08
N ASN A 277 25.74 6.08 -19.95
CA ASN A 277 26.94 5.25 -19.86
C ASN A 277 26.73 3.81 -20.37
N LYS A 278 25.50 3.40 -20.57
CA LYS A 278 25.14 2.04 -21.01
C LYS A 278 23.91 2.06 -21.94
N PHE A 279 23.88 3.02 -22.84
CA PHE A 279 22.78 3.17 -23.80
C PHE A 279 22.80 1.99 -24.78
N LEU A 280 21.77 1.14 -24.71
CA LEU A 280 21.71 -0.10 -25.46
C LEU A 280 20.80 0.02 -26.68
N LYS A 281 21.27 -0.46 -27.83
CA LYS A 281 20.45 -0.55 -29.03
C LYS A 281 19.32 -1.56 -28.84
N ASN A 282 18.15 -1.27 -29.42
CA ASN A 282 16.93 -2.08 -29.36
C ASN A 282 16.38 -2.30 -27.94
N GLN A 283 16.76 -1.43 -27.02
CA GLN A 283 16.22 -1.39 -25.67
C GLN A 283 15.60 -0.01 -25.42
N THR A 284 14.68 0.06 -24.50
CA THR A 284 14.20 1.32 -23.96
C THR A 284 15.27 1.86 -23.02
N ASN A 285 15.73 3.09 -23.25
CA ASN A 285 16.72 3.75 -22.43
C ASN A 285 16.17 5.04 -21.86
N LYS A 286 16.68 5.47 -20.72
CA LYS A 286 16.30 6.69 -20.04
C LYS A 286 17.46 7.67 -20.02
N LEU A 287 17.19 8.92 -20.38
CA LEU A 287 18.14 10.02 -20.29
C LEU A 287 17.56 11.11 -19.39
N TYR A 288 18.42 11.82 -18.70
CA TYR A 288 18.01 12.84 -17.74
C TYR A 288 18.67 14.18 -18.01
N LEU A 289 17.90 15.26 -17.78
CA LEU A 289 18.40 16.61 -17.69
C LEU A 289 18.34 17.08 -16.24
N TYR A 290 19.44 17.66 -15.76
CA TYR A 290 19.53 18.26 -14.43
C TYR A 290 19.63 19.77 -14.57
N VAL A 291 18.66 20.51 -14.02
CA VAL A 291 18.56 21.96 -14.11
C VAL A 291 18.84 22.59 -12.75
N TYR A 292 19.87 23.43 -12.71
CA TYR A 292 20.26 24.14 -11.49
C TYR A 292 20.37 25.63 -11.76
N GLN A 293 19.94 26.43 -10.78
CA GLN A 293 20.16 27.87 -10.77
C GLN A 293 20.77 28.26 -9.41
N ASN A 294 21.92 28.92 -9.43
CA ASN A 294 22.65 29.29 -8.20
C ASN A 294 22.91 28.11 -7.24
N GLY A 295 23.17 26.93 -7.78
CA GLY A 295 23.44 25.72 -7.01
C GLY A 295 22.21 24.98 -6.47
N ASN A 296 21.02 25.49 -6.70
CA ASN A 296 19.77 24.84 -6.30
C ASN A 296 19.05 24.24 -7.50
N PRO A 297 18.42 23.05 -7.35
CA PRO A 297 17.59 22.49 -8.40
C PRO A 297 16.35 23.39 -8.64
N VAL A 298 16.05 23.68 -9.89
CA VAL A 298 14.96 24.58 -10.31
C VAL A 298 14.16 23.92 -11.42
N ASN A 299 12.84 24.02 -11.34
CA ASN A 299 11.97 23.57 -12.42
C ASN A 299 11.98 24.55 -13.59
N LEU A 300 11.87 24.02 -14.79
CA LEU A 300 11.52 24.78 -15.99
C LEU A 300 10.04 25.17 -15.93
N ASP A 301 9.67 26.22 -16.63
CA ASP A 301 8.28 26.70 -16.71
C ASP A 301 7.38 25.67 -17.42
N ASP A 302 7.94 24.96 -18.42
CA ASP A 302 7.30 23.89 -19.17
C ASP A 302 8.23 22.68 -19.30
N ASN A 303 7.68 21.51 -19.63
CA ASN A 303 8.48 20.35 -19.94
C ASN A 303 9.28 20.56 -21.23
N PRO A 304 10.61 20.35 -21.22
CA PRO A 304 11.45 20.50 -22.40
C PRO A 304 11.13 19.43 -23.46
N THR A 305 11.55 19.65 -24.67
CA THR A 305 11.57 18.65 -25.74
C THR A 305 13.00 18.14 -25.96
N VAL A 306 13.12 16.89 -26.39
CA VAL A 306 14.42 16.28 -26.67
C VAL A 306 14.45 15.76 -28.09
N LYS A 307 15.53 16.05 -28.80
CA LYS A 307 15.88 15.37 -30.05
C LYS A 307 17.22 14.65 -29.90
N ILE A 308 17.41 13.59 -30.67
CA ILE A 308 18.67 12.87 -30.70
C ILE A 308 19.37 13.14 -32.03
N GLU A 309 20.61 13.55 -31.95
CA GLU A 309 21.47 13.87 -33.10
C GLU A 309 22.65 12.87 -33.19
N ASP A 310 23.10 12.60 -34.40
CA ASP A 310 24.34 11.85 -34.67
C ASP A 310 25.57 12.75 -34.50
N ALA A 311 26.76 12.20 -34.64
CA ALA A 311 28.03 12.92 -34.54
C ALA A 311 28.21 14.05 -35.60
N ASN A 312 27.40 14.08 -36.63
CA ASN A 312 27.42 15.09 -37.68
C ASN A 312 26.35 16.19 -37.48
N GLY A 313 25.58 16.11 -36.41
CA GLY A 313 24.47 17.01 -36.09
C GLY A 313 23.18 16.70 -36.85
N ASN A 314 23.06 15.52 -37.47
CA ASN A 314 21.81 15.14 -38.13
C ASN A 314 20.87 14.52 -37.13
N VAL A 315 19.63 14.99 -37.12
CA VAL A 315 18.60 14.43 -36.26
C VAL A 315 18.24 13.02 -36.72
N VAL A 316 18.26 12.07 -35.77
CA VAL A 316 17.78 10.71 -36.02
C VAL A 316 16.26 10.75 -36.25
N SER A 317 15.83 10.32 -37.44
CA SER A 317 14.49 10.60 -37.97
C SER A 317 13.32 10.22 -37.09
N SER A 318 13.48 9.16 -36.29
CA SER A 318 12.45 8.72 -35.31
C SER A 318 12.53 9.42 -33.96
N MET A 319 13.49 10.33 -33.76
CA MET A 319 13.85 10.92 -32.46
C MET A 319 13.91 12.46 -32.54
N SER A 320 13.07 13.06 -33.36
CA SER A 320 13.07 14.52 -33.60
C SER A 320 12.36 15.34 -32.53
N SER A 321 11.46 14.72 -31.77
CA SER A 321 10.75 15.37 -30.65
C SER A 321 10.23 14.32 -29.69
N LEU A 322 11.01 14.04 -28.66
CA LEU A 322 10.63 13.14 -27.58
C LEU A 322 9.99 13.92 -26.46
N THR A 323 8.89 13.41 -25.95
CA THR A 323 8.19 13.98 -24.80
C THR A 323 8.99 13.70 -23.53
N THR A 324 9.13 14.71 -22.70
CA THR A 324 9.79 14.63 -21.42
C THR A 324 8.78 14.75 -20.27
N CYS A 325 9.21 14.42 -19.10
CA CYS A 325 8.43 14.62 -17.88
C CYS A 325 9.32 15.06 -16.71
N LEU A 326 8.75 15.83 -15.81
CA LEU A 326 9.41 16.21 -14.57
C LEU A 326 9.47 14.97 -13.65
N ARG A 327 10.67 14.52 -13.30
CA ARG A 327 10.91 13.35 -12.46
C ARG A 327 10.99 13.70 -10.98
N THR A 328 11.66 14.78 -10.68
CA THR A 328 11.73 15.45 -9.39
C THR A 328 12.19 16.87 -9.63
N ARG A 329 12.20 17.70 -8.61
CA ARG A 329 12.56 19.11 -8.74
C ARG A 329 13.89 19.31 -9.48
N GLY A 330 13.83 19.97 -10.62
CA GLY A 330 14.99 20.25 -11.48
C GLY A 330 15.51 19.04 -12.27
N VAL A 331 14.80 17.90 -12.29
CA VAL A 331 15.23 16.70 -13.02
C VAL A 331 14.15 16.26 -13.99
N TYR A 332 14.48 16.23 -15.26
CA TYR A 332 13.59 15.83 -16.35
C TYR A 332 14.05 14.50 -16.93
N GLU A 333 13.11 13.61 -17.19
CA GLU A 333 13.33 12.30 -17.79
C GLU A 333 12.80 12.30 -19.23
N VAL A 334 13.56 11.69 -20.13
CA VAL A 334 13.09 11.31 -21.45
C VAL A 334 13.28 9.80 -21.63
N VAL A 335 12.25 9.15 -22.14
CA VAL A 335 12.30 7.73 -22.48
C VAL A 335 12.57 7.62 -23.99
N VAL A 336 13.74 7.07 -24.33
CA VAL A 336 14.10 6.77 -25.71
C VAL A 336 13.60 5.35 -26.02
N PRO A 337 12.67 5.20 -26.99
CA PRO A 337 12.06 3.92 -27.28
C PRO A 337 13.05 2.93 -27.93
N ASN A 338 12.72 1.66 -27.86
CA ASN A 338 13.49 0.57 -28.48
C ASN A 338 13.55 0.64 -30.02
N SER A 339 12.71 1.49 -30.63
CA SER A 339 12.73 1.77 -32.08
C SER A 339 13.88 2.68 -32.52
N PHE A 340 14.76 3.08 -31.61
CA PHE A 340 15.95 3.87 -31.95
C PHE A 340 16.85 3.10 -32.93
N THR A 341 17.00 3.61 -34.15
CA THR A 341 17.64 2.94 -35.28
C THR A 341 19.09 3.39 -35.53
N GLY A 342 19.79 3.80 -34.49
CA GLY A 342 21.20 4.18 -34.60
C GLY A 342 22.11 3.14 -35.25
N SER A 343 23.28 3.55 -35.74
CA SER A 343 24.26 2.66 -36.40
C SER A 343 24.66 1.51 -35.47
N PRO A 344 24.83 0.29 -35.99
CA PRO A 344 25.25 -0.88 -35.20
C PRO A 344 26.73 -0.80 -34.72
N THR A 345 27.54 0.06 -35.33
CA THR A 345 28.89 0.33 -34.82
C THR A 345 28.81 1.32 -33.65
N PRO A 346 29.67 1.19 -32.63
CA PRO A 346 29.73 2.17 -31.55
C PRO A 346 29.85 3.56 -32.14
N CYS A 347 28.78 4.35 -31.97
CA CYS A 347 28.71 5.68 -32.51
C CYS A 347 28.28 6.62 -31.39
N MET A 348 28.84 7.81 -31.41
CA MET A 348 28.51 8.87 -30.47
C MET A 348 27.23 9.56 -30.92
N TYR A 349 26.30 9.71 -30.00
CA TYR A 349 25.04 10.42 -30.18
C TYR A 349 24.92 11.51 -29.15
N TYR A 350 24.04 12.46 -29.41
CA TYR A 350 23.78 13.60 -28.55
C TYR A 350 22.31 13.72 -28.28
N ASP A 351 21.93 13.87 -27.01
CA ASP A 351 20.60 14.30 -26.60
C ASP A 351 20.60 15.82 -26.47
N VAL A 352 19.80 16.47 -27.30
CA VAL A 352 19.67 17.93 -27.34
C VAL A 352 18.34 18.32 -26.73
N TRP A 353 18.41 19.01 -25.59
CA TRP A 353 17.25 19.49 -24.84
C TRP A 353 16.93 20.91 -25.28
N GLU A 354 15.70 21.12 -25.72
CA GLU A 354 15.22 22.36 -26.31
C GLU A 354 14.02 22.92 -25.56
N ASN A 355 13.66 24.17 -25.82
CA ASN A 355 12.57 24.88 -25.16
C ASN A 355 12.73 25.03 -23.66
N LEU A 356 13.95 25.34 -23.24
CA LEU A 356 14.28 25.52 -21.85
C LEU A 356 13.96 26.94 -21.39
N VAL A 357 13.01 27.12 -20.49
CA VAL A 357 12.58 28.40 -19.94
C VAL A 357 12.56 28.37 -18.43
N ILE A 358 13.16 29.35 -17.77
CA ILE A 358 13.13 29.51 -16.29
C ILE A 358 12.62 30.90 -15.97
N ASN A 359 11.52 31.02 -15.24
CA ASN A 359 10.90 32.28 -14.85
C ASN A 359 10.65 33.21 -16.06
N GLY A 360 10.14 32.69 -17.15
CA GLY A 360 9.87 33.42 -18.39
C GLY A 360 11.11 33.79 -19.20
N GLN A 361 12.30 33.34 -18.78
CA GLN A 361 13.56 33.61 -19.51
C GLN A 361 14.03 32.35 -20.21
N PRO A 362 14.16 32.39 -21.57
CA PRO A 362 14.71 31.27 -22.32
C PRO A 362 16.20 31.12 -22.01
N ILE A 363 16.63 29.88 -21.85
CA ILE A 363 18.04 29.52 -21.73
C ILE A 363 18.51 28.70 -22.93
N ALA A 364 19.81 28.65 -23.15
CA ALA A 364 20.38 27.92 -24.26
C ALA A 364 20.07 26.42 -24.19
N ASN A 365 19.92 25.80 -25.37
CA ASN A 365 19.80 24.34 -25.46
C ASN A 365 20.96 23.64 -24.75
N ILE A 366 20.63 22.56 -24.06
CA ILE A 366 21.65 21.72 -23.36
C ILE A 366 21.84 20.46 -24.19
N THR A 367 23.10 20.16 -24.47
CA THR A 367 23.50 19.00 -25.26
C THR A 367 24.42 18.11 -24.43
N ASN A 368 24.06 16.84 -24.29
CA ASN A 368 24.90 15.84 -23.64
C ASN A 368 25.20 14.71 -24.63
N GLN A 369 26.31 14.03 -24.42
CA GLN A 369 26.73 12.94 -25.29
C GLN A 369 26.47 11.57 -24.62
N PHE A 370 26.18 10.58 -25.45
CA PHE A 370 26.14 9.19 -25.05
C PHE A 370 26.68 8.28 -26.16
N ILE A 371 27.10 7.09 -25.79
CA ILE A 371 27.64 6.11 -26.76
C ILE A 371 26.63 4.99 -26.90
N LEU A 372 26.14 4.79 -28.12
CA LEU A 372 25.28 3.65 -28.45
C LEU A 372 26.08 2.35 -28.39
N GLN A 373 25.69 1.50 -27.46
CA GLN A 373 26.26 0.17 -27.34
C GLN A 373 25.33 -0.85 -28.04
N GLN A 374 25.93 -1.73 -28.81
CA GLN A 374 25.18 -2.84 -29.32
C GLN A 374 24.99 -3.87 -28.21
N TYR A 375 23.75 -4.20 -27.92
CA TYR A 375 23.48 -5.41 -27.13
C TYR A 375 23.94 -6.61 -27.96
N SER A 376 25.11 -7.14 -27.70
CA SER A 376 25.47 -8.46 -28.17
C SER A 376 24.77 -9.46 -27.27
N ALA A 377 23.65 -9.97 -27.74
CA ALA A 377 23.15 -11.24 -27.26
C ALA A 377 24.25 -12.28 -27.56
N GLY A 378 25.15 -12.49 -26.60
CA GLY A 378 26.24 -13.44 -26.73
C GLY A 378 27.62 -12.79 -26.87
N ILE A 379 28.13 -12.15 -25.82
CA ILE A 379 29.54 -12.34 -25.53
C ILE A 379 29.64 -13.75 -24.94
N GLN A 380 29.90 -14.73 -25.80
CA GLN A 380 30.45 -16.01 -25.34
C GLN A 380 31.86 -15.71 -24.81
N ILE A 381 31.95 -15.29 -23.57
CA ILE A 381 33.24 -15.32 -22.85
C ILE A 381 33.43 -16.77 -22.43
N GLY A 382 34.15 -17.52 -23.27
CA GLY A 382 34.63 -18.84 -22.95
C GLY A 382 33.54 -19.89 -22.76
N THR A 383 33.75 -21.02 -23.29
CA THR A 383 32.97 -22.25 -23.33
C THR A 383 32.50 -22.81 -21.98
N SER A 384 31.93 -22.01 -21.10
CA SER A 384 31.08 -22.48 -20.01
C SER A 384 29.66 -21.96 -20.25
N SER A 385 28.78 -22.84 -20.60
CA SER A 385 27.37 -22.64 -20.85
C SER A 385 26.59 -22.33 -19.56
N ARG A 386 27.00 -21.30 -18.81
CA ARG A 386 26.23 -20.81 -17.70
C ARG A 386 25.59 -19.51 -18.13
N GLU A 387 24.32 -19.52 -18.38
CA GLU A 387 23.53 -18.29 -18.51
C GLU A 387 23.75 -17.45 -17.26
N PRO A 388 23.96 -16.13 -17.37
CA PRO A 388 24.12 -15.29 -16.21
C PRO A 388 22.89 -15.41 -15.34
N GLU A 389 23.09 -15.66 -14.06
CA GLU A 389 22.01 -15.75 -13.08
C GLU A 389 21.21 -14.46 -13.12
N LYS A 390 19.90 -14.55 -13.39
CA LYS A 390 19.02 -13.38 -13.52
C LYS A 390 18.68 -12.74 -12.17
N PHE A 391 18.67 -13.56 -11.10
CA PHE A 391 18.32 -13.16 -9.76
C PHE A 391 19.39 -13.56 -8.74
N GLY A 392 19.54 -12.75 -7.71
CA GLY A 392 20.31 -13.04 -6.52
C GLY A 392 19.40 -13.03 -5.30
N PHE A 393 19.79 -13.74 -4.24
CA PHE A 393 18.98 -13.95 -3.06
C PHE A 393 19.76 -13.59 -1.80
N ASP A 394 19.14 -12.77 -0.93
CA ASP A 394 19.61 -12.57 0.44
C ASP A 394 18.62 -13.23 1.38
N PHE A 395 19.12 -14.00 2.31
CA PHE A 395 18.32 -14.68 3.33
C PHE A 395 18.51 -14.03 4.69
N TYR A 396 17.45 -14.00 5.49
CA TYR A 396 17.49 -13.60 6.89
C TYR A 396 16.57 -14.50 7.73
N GLY A 397 16.89 -14.61 9.02
CA GLY A 397 16.28 -15.61 9.90
C GLY A 397 17.04 -16.94 9.95
N ILE A 398 17.79 -17.28 8.91
CA ILE A 398 18.80 -18.34 8.88
C ILE A 398 20.02 -17.82 8.12
N LEU A 399 21.19 -17.94 8.72
CA LEU A 399 22.45 -17.57 8.08
C LEU A 399 23.02 -18.76 7.29
N GLN A 400 23.84 -18.44 6.28
CA GLN A 400 24.54 -19.45 5.50
C GLN A 400 25.46 -20.29 6.40
N ASN A 401 25.32 -21.60 6.35
CA ASN A 401 26.02 -22.59 7.19
C ASN A 401 25.75 -22.49 8.71
N GLU A 402 24.64 -21.87 9.10
CA GLU A 402 24.21 -21.80 10.51
C GLU A 402 23.90 -23.20 11.05
N LYS A 403 24.21 -23.41 12.34
CA LYS A 403 23.81 -24.62 13.09
C LYS A 403 22.57 -24.31 13.92
N ILE A 404 21.49 -25.02 13.66
CA ILE A 404 20.18 -24.77 14.23
C ILE A 404 19.70 -26.01 14.98
N LEU A 405 19.03 -25.80 16.08
CA LEU A 405 18.50 -26.91 16.87
C LEU A 405 17.28 -27.55 16.20
N ASN A 406 17.18 -28.87 16.28
CA ASN A 406 16.03 -29.62 15.77
C ASN A 406 14.71 -29.38 16.52
N SER A 407 14.69 -28.47 17.47
CA SER A 407 13.48 -28.04 18.19
C SER A 407 12.90 -26.72 17.66
N ASP A 408 13.60 -26.07 16.74
CA ASP A 408 13.27 -24.73 16.31
C ASP A 408 12.26 -24.72 15.15
N ILE A 409 11.49 -23.65 15.12
CA ILE A 409 10.70 -23.22 13.94
C ILE A 409 11.23 -21.86 13.55
N ARG A 410 11.60 -21.68 12.29
CA ARG A 410 12.17 -20.42 11.80
C ARG A 410 11.37 -19.83 10.66
N LYS A 411 11.12 -18.53 10.76
CA LYS A 411 10.71 -17.73 9.62
C LYS A 411 11.97 -17.34 8.84
N VAL A 412 12.03 -17.76 7.60
CA VAL A 412 13.13 -17.47 6.69
C VAL A 412 12.65 -16.41 5.70
N GLY A 413 13.13 -15.21 5.82
CA GLY A 413 12.85 -14.16 4.86
C GLY A 413 13.81 -14.25 3.67
N VAL A 414 13.32 -13.88 2.50
CA VAL A 414 14.05 -13.93 1.23
C VAL A 414 13.92 -12.60 0.53
N THR A 415 15.01 -11.91 0.28
CA THR A 415 15.03 -10.78 -0.63
C THR A 415 15.48 -11.24 -2.00
N ILE A 416 14.63 -11.06 -3.00
CA ILE A 416 14.91 -11.40 -4.40
C ILE A 416 15.35 -10.12 -5.11
N LYS A 417 16.54 -10.11 -5.67
CA LYS A 417 17.13 -8.96 -6.37
C LYS A 417 17.49 -9.36 -7.79
N LYS A 418 17.41 -8.41 -8.73
CA LYS A 418 18.02 -8.63 -10.07
C LYS A 418 19.53 -8.74 -9.89
N ALA A 419 20.14 -9.81 -10.40
CA ALA A 419 21.55 -10.07 -10.34
C ALA A 419 22.38 -8.86 -10.75
N TYR A 420 23.12 -8.29 -11.02
CA TYR A 420 23.87 -7.12 -11.52
C TYR A 420 23.34 -5.72 -11.13
N THR A 421 22.07 -5.54 -10.83
CA THR A 421 21.53 -4.22 -10.46
C THR A 421 21.21 -4.08 -8.97
N GLY A 422 21.06 -5.19 -8.26
CA GLY A 422 20.67 -5.21 -6.86
C GLY A 422 19.24 -4.72 -6.62
N GLN A 423 18.47 -4.42 -7.68
CA GLN A 423 17.11 -3.92 -7.59
C GLN A 423 16.12 -5.05 -7.32
N VAL A 424 15.11 -4.77 -6.51
CA VAL A 424 13.97 -5.69 -6.36
C VAL A 424 13.19 -5.69 -7.67
N PRO A 425 12.82 -6.86 -8.23
CA PRO A 425 12.02 -6.92 -9.45
C PRO A 425 10.69 -6.23 -9.28
N LEU A 426 10.32 -5.36 -10.22
CA LEU A 426 9.01 -4.71 -10.28
C LEU A 426 7.92 -5.62 -10.88
N GLU A 427 8.34 -6.71 -11.51
CA GLU A 427 7.46 -7.66 -12.17
C GLU A 427 6.76 -8.57 -11.15
N ASN A 428 5.55 -9.00 -11.47
CA ASN A 428 4.88 -10.05 -10.72
C ASN A 428 5.68 -11.36 -10.88
N ILE A 429 6.49 -11.64 -9.89
CA ILE A 429 7.21 -12.91 -9.81
C ILE A 429 6.51 -13.80 -8.77
N SER A 430 6.42 -15.09 -9.08
CA SER A 430 6.10 -16.11 -8.10
C SER A 430 7.36 -16.89 -7.78
N ALA A 431 7.64 -17.04 -6.49
CA ALA A 431 8.83 -17.74 -6.03
C ALA A 431 8.43 -18.99 -5.26
N PHE A 432 9.23 -20.03 -5.40
CA PHE A 432 9.07 -21.31 -4.73
C PHE A 432 10.40 -21.72 -4.10
N TYR A 433 10.34 -22.51 -3.04
CA TYR A 433 11.50 -23.12 -2.45
C TYR A 433 11.32 -24.63 -2.34
N ARG A 434 12.43 -25.37 -2.37
CA ARG A 434 12.48 -26.77 -1.95
C ARG A 434 13.63 -26.98 -1.00
N VAL A 435 13.50 -27.98 -0.13
CA VAL A 435 14.54 -28.35 0.83
C VAL A 435 14.92 -29.80 0.64
N TYR A 436 16.20 -30.11 0.62
CA TYR A 436 16.71 -31.46 0.51
C TYR A 436 17.99 -31.66 1.32
N VAL A 437 18.31 -32.91 1.57
CA VAL A 437 19.59 -33.35 2.13
C VAL A 437 20.36 -34.17 1.08
N LYS A 438 21.65 -34.36 1.28
CA LYS A 438 22.46 -35.21 0.42
C LYS A 438 22.85 -36.49 1.11
N GLU A 439 22.62 -37.61 0.47
CA GLU A 439 23.14 -38.92 0.84
C GLU A 439 24.13 -39.36 -0.26
N GLY A 440 25.42 -39.08 0.00
CA GLY A 440 26.44 -39.21 -1.03
C GLY A 440 26.21 -38.25 -2.22
N THR A 441 25.94 -38.79 -3.38
CA THR A 441 25.61 -38.01 -4.60
C THR A 441 24.12 -37.79 -4.83
N THR A 442 23.26 -38.47 -4.05
CA THR A 442 21.81 -38.45 -4.24
C THR A 442 21.19 -37.32 -3.43
N GLU A 443 20.29 -36.56 -4.05
CA GLU A 443 19.45 -35.56 -3.38
C GLU A 443 18.21 -36.28 -2.82
N VAL A 444 18.04 -36.25 -1.50
CA VAL A 444 16.86 -36.78 -0.81
C VAL A 444 15.97 -35.60 -0.44
N GLN A 445 14.81 -35.51 -1.05
CA GLN A 445 13.87 -34.42 -0.85
C GLN A 445 13.24 -34.47 0.53
N VAL A 446 13.28 -33.33 1.23
CA VAL A 446 12.67 -33.13 2.56
C VAL A 446 11.39 -32.30 2.44
N GLN A 447 11.40 -31.30 1.61
CA GLN A 447 10.28 -30.43 1.29
C GLN A 447 10.21 -30.26 -0.23
N ASP A 448 9.05 -30.53 -0.82
CA ASP A 448 8.84 -30.31 -2.25
C ASP A 448 8.67 -28.82 -2.57
N TRP A 449 8.69 -28.50 -3.86
CA TRP A 449 8.49 -27.14 -4.32
C TRP A 449 7.22 -26.52 -3.70
N THR A 450 7.44 -25.60 -2.79
CA THR A 450 6.41 -24.93 -2.01
C THR A 450 6.46 -23.44 -2.31
N PRO A 451 5.32 -22.78 -2.55
CA PRO A 451 5.30 -21.33 -2.76
C PRO A 451 5.93 -20.59 -1.59
N ILE A 452 6.74 -19.59 -1.89
CA ILE A 452 7.21 -18.62 -0.89
C ILE A 452 6.10 -17.62 -0.65
N ASN A 453 5.71 -17.44 0.62
CA ASN A 453 4.71 -16.45 0.99
C ASN A 453 5.20 -15.05 0.63
N ARG A 454 4.30 -14.23 0.13
CA ARG A 454 4.58 -12.85 -0.23
C ARG A 454 3.71 -11.91 0.58
N THR A 455 4.34 -10.98 1.28
CA THR A 455 3.69 -9.76 1.76
C THR A 455 4.15 -8.58 0.90
N PRO A 456 3.53 -7.40 0.97
CA PRO A 456 4.00 -6.22 0.22
C PRO A 456 5.48 -5.87 0.44
N ASN A 457 6.02 -6.25 1.59
CA ASN A 457 7.37 -5.86 2.01
C ASN A 457 8.36 -7.01 2.06
N GLU A 458 7.92 -8.26 1.91
CA GLU A 458 8.76 -9.41 2.23
C GLU A 458 8.30 -10.67 1.49
N TYR A 459 9.26 -11.46 1.02
CA TYR A 459 9.06 -12.87 0.70
C TYR A 459 9.56 -13.70 1.88
N TYR A 460 8.80 -14.69 2.33
CA TYR A 460 9.22 -15.55 3.42
C TYR A 460 8.61 -16.94 3.34
N PHE A 461 9.24 -17.89 4.01
CA PHE A 461 8.67 -19.20 4.32
C PHE A 461 8.96 -19.58 5.76
N ILE A 462 8.14 -20.45 6.32
CA ILE A 462 8.36 -20.99 7.65
C ILE A 462 8.91 -22.40 7.48
N PHE A 463 10.05 -22.67 8.09
CA PHE A 463 10.64 -23.99 8.10
C PHE A 463 10.61 -24.58 9.51
N ASP A 464 9.87 -25.67 9.65
CA ASP A 464 9.75 -26.42 10.90
C ASP A 464 10.85 -27.49 10.95
N MET A 465 11.77 -27.35 11.89
CA MET A 465 12.91 -28.23 12.08
C MET A 465 12.63 -29.34 13.07
N ARG A 466 11.49 -29.28 13.75
CA ARG A 466 11.05 -30.35 14.66
C ARG A 466 10.90 -31.63 13.84
N ASP A 467 11.35 -32.73 14.38
CA ASP A 467 11.35 -34.05 13.74
C ASP A 467 12.25 -34.18 12.49
N LYS A 468 13.08 -33.17 12.20
CA LYS A 468 14.09 -33.28 11.15
C LYS A 468 15.36 -33.95 11.68
N ILE A 469 15.92 -34.84 10.87
CA ILE A 469 17.13 -35.56 11.21
C ILE A 469 18.33 -34.59 11.18
N PRO A 470 19.25 -34.68 12.18
CA PRO A 470 20.50 -33.90 12.13
C PRO A 470 21.26 -34.19 10.84
N ASN A 471 21.40 -33.18 10.01
CA ASN A 471 22.09 -33.25 8.72
C ASN A 471 22.34 -31.84 8.18
N GLN A 472 23.06 -31.77 7.07
CA GLN A 472 23.18 -30.55 6.29
C GLN A 472 22.01 -30.48 5.29
N TYR A 473 21.29 -29.34 5.35
CA TYR A 473 20.14 -29.05 4.51
C TYR A 473 20.51 -28.01 3.46
N PHE A 474 19.96 -28.18 2.28
CA PHE A 474 20.14 -27.31 1.12
C PHE A 474 18.78 -26.78 0.66
N VAL A 475 18.74 -25.51 0.33
CA VAL A 475 17.54 -24.85 -0.19
C VAL A 475 17.79 -24.41 -1.61
N ASP A 476 16.94 -24.84 -2.52
CA ASP A 476 16.88 -24.31 -3.87
C ASP A 476 15.70 -23.33 -3.97
N ILE A 477 15.88 -22.29 -4.76
CA ILE A 477 14.85 -21.31 -5.07
C ILE A 477 14.48 -21.41 -6.55
N GLN A 478 13.21 -21.29 -6.84
CA GLN A 478 12.68 -21.22 -8.19
C GLN A 478 11.88 -19.95 -8.36
N VAL A 479 12.18 -19.18 -9.37
CA VAL A 479 11.48 -17.93 -9.70
C VAL A 479 10.79 -18.09 -11.04
N ASN A 480 9.50 -17.86 -11.05
CA ASN A 480 8.70 -17.83 -12.27
C ASN A 480 8.39 -16.36 -12.60
N THR A 481 8.79 -15.95 -13.78
CA THR A 481 8.43 -14.68 -14.41
C THR A 481 7.42 -14.95 -15.53
N SER A 482 6.92 -13.92 -16.20
CA SER A 482 5.92 -14.05 -17.28
C SER A 482 6.43 -14.90 -18.46
N GLY A 483 6.44 -16.21 -18.29
CA GLY A 483 6.77 -17.19 -19.31
C GLY A 483 8.09 -17.95 -19.12
N GLU A 484 8.89 -17.60 -18.13
CA GLU A 484 10.16 -18.28 -17.84
C GLU A 484 10.18 -18.80 -16.40
N LYS A 485 10.83 -19.95 -16.23
CA LYS A 485 10.99 -20.65 -14.97
C LYS A 485 12.47 -20.92 -14.73
N ASP A 486 13.06 -20.15 -13.82
CA ASP A 486 14.48 -20.26 -13.48
C ASP A 486 14.65 -20.96 -12.13
N THR A 487 15.61 -21.86 -12.02
CA THR A 487 15.91 -22.59 -10.78
C THR A 487 17.35 -22.32 -10.33
N TYR A 488 17.46 -21.84 -9.11
CA TYR A 488 18.72 -21.49 -8.45
C TYR A 488 19.01 -22.55 -7.39
N LYS A 489 20.17 -23.17 -7.46
CA LYS A 489 20.51 -24.31 -6.62
C LYS A 489 21.40 -23.91 -5.46
N ARG A 490 21.09 -24.42 -4.26
CA ARG A 490 21.87 -24.25 -3.03
C ARG A 490 22.06 -22.80 -2.60
N GLU A 491 21.03 -22.02 -2.75
CA GLU A 491 21.07 -20.60 -2.39
C GLU A 491 21.21 -20.40 -0.87
N LEU A 492 20.68 -21.34 -0.07
CA LEU A 492 20.88 -21.38 1.38
C LEU A 492 21.29 -22.77 1.80
N THR A 493 22.27 -22.84 2.71
CA THR A 493 22.72 -24.09 3.36
C THR A 493 22.79 -23.88 4.85
N PHE A 494 22.28 -24.85 5.64
CA PHE A 494 22.35 -24.84 7.09
C PHE A 494 22.43 -26.26 7.64
N GLU A 495 22.82 -26.41 8.89
CA GLU A 495 22.96 -27.70 9.56
C GLU A 495 21.96 -27.80 10.72
N ILE A 496 21.13 -28.85 10.72
CA ILE A 496 20.30 -29.16 11.88
C ILE A 496 21.09 -30.05 12.83
N VAL A 497 21.09 -29.68 14.11
CA VAL A 497 21.79 -30.39 15.18
C VAL A 497 20.84 -30.75 16.29
N ASN A 498 21.13 -31.87 17.00
CA ASN A 498 20.34 -32.27 18.15
C ASN A 498 20.51 -31.25 19.30
N LYS A 499 19.42 -31.05 20.03
CA LYS A 499 19.50 -30.45 21.37
C LYS A 499 20.30 -31.38 22.27
N LYS A 500 21.42 -30.90 22.83
CA LYS A 500 22.17 -31.64 23.84
C LYS A 500 21.40 -31.74 25.13
#